data_1bb1836ff26f4c7f6b6decc3042df6eb
#
_entry.id   1bb1836ff26f4c7f6b6decc3042df6eb
#
_cell.length_a   1.000
_cell.length_b   1.000
_cell.length_c   1.000
_cell.angle_alpha   90.00
_cell.angle_beta   90.00
_cell.angle_gamma   90.00
#
_symmetry.space_group_name_H-M   'P 1'
#
loop_
_entity.id
_entity.type
_entity.pdbx_description
1 polymer ?
#
loop_
_entity_poly.entity_id
_entity_poly.type
_entity_poly.pdbx_seq_one_letter_code
_entity_poly.pdbx_strand_id
1 'polypeptide(L)'
;YDVPVIYFPKFFHPDPTVDRKSGFLIPTIKNSPNANNYLSLPYFKVLSENKDLTFTPRFYNDDQVLLQTEYRQVNAKSAHMSDLSIFQKKTEQSKSHFIYNYYKNFDFNYFEDNDINLNIEKTSNDTYLQANKIKSPLISDYDVLENSFNLNLYSDDLSIDTSLVVYENLSEGKSSDKYEYILPKINLIKTINNKTNLDGNFLLKSESIIRNYQTNIFEKININDFEFNSNPKISKLGFYNNYDFIIKNVNSDSQNSKNYQNETDHYLSSIFQFNSSLPMIKENSNLQKILKPKLSFKMSPNNTKDISKEEVRIDTNNIFNLNRLSINDTVEGGFSMSYGNDFSIFHKQKSREIFNFKLANNIRLKENTDLPKTNQIGAKTSNIFSEITINPNEYFTTTYNTSLGNNLKDITYENLETKLSVNNFVTTFDYINENNTKEKISYLKNTTQYNFDDTNSLLFATRRNKKTDLTEYYNFMYQYKNDCLAASIEYNKD
;
A
#
# COMPACT_ATOMS: atom_id res chain seq x y z
N TYR A 1 -1.25 -42.34 -15.13
CA TYR A 1 -2.56 -42.90 -14.80
C TYR A 1 -3.59 -41.80 -14.91
N ASP A 2 -4.34 -41.79 -16.04
CA ASP A 2 -5.45 -40.85 -16.29
C ASP A 2 -6.68 -41.33 -15.52
N VAL A 3 -6.80 -40.95 -14.27
CA VAL A 3 -8.04 -41.14 -13.51
C VAL A 3 -8.77 -39.81 -13.51
N PRO A 4 -9.95 -39.68 -14.15
CA PRO A 4 -10.73 -38.47 -14.09
C PRO A 4 -11.21 -38.26 -12.65
N VAL A 5 -10.73 -37.21 -12.01
CA VAL A 5 -11.01 -36.87 -10.59
C VAL A 5 -12.44 -36.30 -10.43
N ILE A 6 -12.99 -35.70 -11.48
CA ILE A 6 -14.33 -35.13 -11.48
C ILE A 6 -14.97 -35.31 -12.86
N TYR A 7 -16.18 -35.88 -12.93
CA TYR A 7 -16.98 -35.98 -14.13
C TYR A 7 -18.03 -34.88 -14.20
N PHE A 8 -17.90 -33.98 -15.20
CA PHE A 8 -18.94 -33.01 -15.55
C PHE A 8 -19.59 -33.44 -16.87
N PRO A 9 -20.90 -33.64 -16.91
CA PRO A 9 -21.60 -34.13 -18.11
C PRO A 9 -21.62 -33.13 -19.28
N LYS A 10 -21.39 -31.83 -19.01
CA LYS A 10 -21.14 -30.78 -20.01
C LYS A 10 -20.35 -29.66 -19.38
N PHE A 11 -19.18 -29.38 -19.94
CA PHE A 11 -18.36 -28.20 -19.61
C PHE A 11 -18.50 -27.19 -20.77
N PHE A 12 -19.00 -26.00 -20.47
CA PHE A 12 -18.99 -24.88 -21.42
C PHE A 12 -17.93 -23.90 -20.97
N HIS A 13 -16.87 -23.80 -21.75
CA HIS A 13 -15.88 -22.76 -21.60
C HIS A 13 -16.23 -21.60 -22.56
N PRO A 14 -16.35 -20.36 -22.13
CA PRO A 14 -16.46 -19.22 -23.03
C PRO A 14 -15.09 -19.01 -23.70
N ASP A 15 -14.91 -19.53 -24.88
CA ASP A 15 -13.82 -19.16 -25.77
C ASP A 15 -13.97 -17.67 -26.09
N PRO A 16 -12.89 -16.85 -26.00
CA PRO A 16 -12.94 -15.43 -26.33
C PRO A 16 -13.42 -15.14 -27.77
N THR A 17 -13.39 -16.11 -28.66
CA THR A 17 -13.89 -16.03 -30.06
C THR A 17 -15.37 -16.38 -30.21
N VAL A 18 -16.03 -16.86 -29.14
CA VAL A 18 -17.45 -17.25 -29.20
C VAL A 18 -18.32 -16.16 -28.57
N ASP A 19 -19.41 -15.83 -29.24
CA ASP A 19 -20.41 -14.89 -28.76
C ASP A 19 -20.86 -15.25 -27.32
N ARG A 20 -20.95 -14.23 -26.48
CA ARG A 20 -21.42 -14.38 -25.11
C ARG A 20 -22.84 -14.92 -25.09
N LYS A 21 -23.10 -16.00 -24.34
CA LYS A 21 -24.40 -16.67 -24.27
C LYS A 21 -25.01 -16.59 -22.87
N SER A 22 -26.31 -16.35 -22.82
CA SER A 22 -27.08 -16.39 -21.59
C SER A 22 -27.28 -17.84 -21.14
N GLY A 23 -27.24 -18.09 -19.80
CA GLY A 23 -27.43 -19.41 -19.25
C GLY A 23 -27.25 -19.46 -17.74
N PHE A 24 -27.61 -20.62 -17.17
CA PHE A 24 -27.35 -20.90 -15.76
C PHE A 24 -25.84 -21.11 -15.53
N LEU A 25 -25.34 -20.48 -14.47
CA LEU A 25 -23.99 -20.71 -13.98
C LEU A 25 -24.02 -21.88 -12.97
N ILE A 26 -22.85 -22.29 -12.49
CA ILE A 26 -22.71 -23.41 -11.57
C ILE A 26 -23.51 -23.13 -10.28
N PRO A 27 -24.48 -23.98 -9.91
CA PRO A 27 -25.21 -23.82 -8.68
C PRO A 27 -24.32 -24.07 -7.48
N THR A 28 -24.60 -23.39 -6.37
CA THR A 28 -23.89 -23.57 -5.11
C THR A 28 -24.86 -24.07 -4.05
N ILE A 29 -24.53 -25.20 -3.43
CA ILE A 29 -25.23 -25.72 -2.26
C ILE A 29 -24.31 -25.47 -1.06
N LYS A 30 -24.83 -24.78 -0.06
CA LYS A 30 -24.15 -24.61 1.21
C LYS A 30 -24.88 -25.36 2.30
N ASN A 31 -24.15 -26.25 2.94
CA ASN A 31 -24.63 -26.99 4.13
C ASN A 31 -23.60 -26.73 5.25
N SER A 32 -24.05 -26.14 6.36
CA SER A 32 -23.18 -25.82 7.50
C SER A 32 -23.96 -26.07 8.80
N PRO A 33 -23.37 -26.77 9.77
CA PRO A 33 -24.03 -27.05 11.06
C PRO A 33 -24.41 -25.77 11.83
N ASN A 34 -23.65 -24.67 11.62
CA ASN A 34 -23.77 -23.45 12.39
C ASN A 34 -24.25 -22.23 11.56
N ALA A 35 -24.71 -22.43 10.33
CA ALA A 35 -25.18 -21.35 9.46
C ALA A 35 -26.35 -21.79 8.61
N ASN A 36 -27.18 -20.83 8.16
CA ASN A 36 -28.32 -21.10 7.28
C ASN A 36 -27.87 -21.81 6.00
N ASN A 37 -28.45 -22.97 5.75
CA ASN A 37 -28.23 -23.73 4.53
C ASN A 37 -28.98 -23.08 3.38
N TYR A 38 -28.38 -23.04 2.19
CA TYR A 38 -29.03 -22.47 1.01
C TYR A 38 -28.61 -23.17 -0.29
N LEU A 39 -29.52 -23.07 -1.25
CA LEU A 39 -29.29 -23.37 -2.67
C LEU A 39 -29.20 -22.04 -3.42
N SER A 40 -28.11 -21.81 -4.15
CA SER A 40 -27.95 -20.66 -5.03
C SER A 40 -27.97 -21.10 -6.49
N LEU A 41 -28.78 -20.43 -7.32
CA LEU A 41 -28.97 -20.75 -8.75
C LEU A 41 -28.67 -19.52 -9.62
N PRO A 42 -27.37 -19.16 -9.85
CA PRO A 42 -27.04 -17.98 -10.64
C PRO A 42 -27.45 -18.16 -12.12
N TYR A 43 -28.03 -17.12 -12.70
CA TYR A 43 -28.36 -17.03 -14.11
C TYR A 43 -27.69 -15.80 -14.73
N PHE A 44 -26.84 -16.02 -15.72
CA PHE A 44 -26.17 -14.99 -16.50
C PHE A 44 -27.00 -14.65 -17.74
N LYS A 45 -27.26 -13.35 -17.96
CA LYS A 45 -28.01 -12.86 -19.10
C LYS A 45 -27.21 -11.83 -19.88
N VAL A 46 -26.93 -12.09 -21.13
CA VAL A 46 -26.41 -11.12 -22.09
C VAL A 46 -27.55 -10.19 -22.50
N LEU A 47 -27.39 -8.89 -22.30
CA LEU A 47 -28.35 -7.86 -22.73
C LEU A 47 -27.95 -7.25 -24.07
N SER A 48 -26.66 -7.03 -24.28
CA SER A 48 -26.06 -6.61 -25.53
C SER A 48 -24.56 -6.96 -25.53
N GLU A 49 -23.82 -6.65 -26.59
CA GLU A 49 -22.38 -6.93 -26.69
C GLU A 49 -21.57 -6.34 -25.51
N ASN A 50 -22.00 -5.19 -24.99
CA ASN A 50 -21.32 -4.46 -23.94
C ASN A 50 -22.04 -4.43 -22.60
N LYS A 51 -23.14 -5.19 -22.44
CA LYS A 51 -23.98 -5.19 -21.24
C LYS A 51 -24.39 -6.61 -20.85
N ASP A 52 -24.34 -6.89 -19.58
CA ASP A 52 -24.85 -8.13 -19.01
C ASP A 52 -25.40 -7.95 -17.60
N LEU A 53 -26.09 -8.99 -17.16
CA LEU A 53 -26.70 -9.06 -15.86
C LEU A 53 -26.54 -10.48 -15.32
N THR A 54 -26.15 -10.59 -14.06
CA THR A 54 -26.16 -11.85 -13.34
C THR A 54 -27.21 -11.80 -12.23
N PHE A 55 -28.16 -12.68 -12.30
CA PHE A 55 -29.23 -12.82 -11.31
C PHE A 55 -28.96 -14.05 -10.45
N THR A 56 -28.80 -13.87 -9.14
CA THR A 56 -28.38 -14.92 -8.19
C THR A 56 -29.41 -15.08 -7.06
N PRO A 57 -30.49 -15.86 -7.27
CA PRO A 57 -31.40 -16.22 -6.19
C PRO A 57 -30.73 -17.22 -5.25
N ARG A 58 -30.93 -17.04 -3.95
CA ARG A 58 -30.54 -17.96 -2.89
C ARG A 58 -31.78 -18.34 -2.10
N PHE A 59 -32.08 -19.61 -2.08
CA PHE A 59 -33.21 -20.19 -1.34
C PHE A 59 -32.67 -20.82 -0.08
N TYR A 60 -33.10 -20.31 1.06
CA TYR A 60 -32.71 -20.82 2.37
C TYR A 60 -33.79 -21.80 2.90
N ASN A 61 -33.43 -22.62 3.87
CA ASN A 61 -34.42 -23.32 4.70
C ASN A 61 -35.26 -22.22 5.41
N ASP A 62 -36.46 -22.52 5.87
CA ASP A 62 -37.30 -21.60 6.63
C ASP A 62 -37.96 -20.45 5.85
N ASP A 63 -38.34 -20.67 4.60
CA ASP A 63 -39.03 -19.67 3.75
C ASP A 63 -38.31 -18.30 3.62
N GLN A 64 -36.99 -18.31 3.60
CA GLN A 64 -36.17 -17.11 3.38
C GLN A 64 -35.59 -17.11 1.96
N VAL A 65 -35.61 -15.97 1.33
CA VAL A 65 -35.05 -15.79 -0.03
C VAL A 65 -34.15 -14.55 -0.08
N LEU A 66 -33.00 -14.69 -0.69
CA LEU A 66 -32.16 -13.58 -1.07
C LEU A 66 -32.07 -13.52 -2.61
N LEU A 67 -32.38 -12.37 -3.17
CA LEU A 67 -32.23 -12.09 -4.59
C LEU A 67 -31.11 -11.09 -4.77
N GLN A 68 -30.01 -11.51 -5.40
CA GLN A 68 -28.89 -10.62 -5.75
C GLN A 68 -28.85 -10.43 -7.27
N THR A 69 -28.62 -9.22 -7.71
CA THR A 69 -28.55 -8.83 -9.12
C THR A 69 -27.32 -7.98 -9.35
N GLU A 70 -26.41 -8.45 -10.17
CA GLU A 70 -25.23 -7.74 -10.63
C GLU A 70 -25.43 -7.28 -12.07
N TYR A 71 -25.27 -5.99 -12.36
CA TYR A 71 -25.32 -5.41 -13.71
C TYR A 71 -23.96 -4.85 -14.08
N ARG A 72 -23.51 -5.11 -15.31
CA ARG A 72 -22.27 -4.60 -15.87
C ARG A 72 -22.50 -4.00 -17.24
N GLN A 73 -21.87 -2.87 -17.50
CA GLN A 73 -21.83 -2.22 -18.80
C GLN A 73 -20.45 -1.61 -19.03
N VAL A 74 -19.86 -1.89 -20.18
CA VAL A 74 -18.57 -1.31 -20.59
C VAL A 74 -18.78 -0.62 -21.95
N ASN A 75 -18.45 0.66 -22.00
CA ASN A 75 -18.44 1.47 -23.21
C ASN A 75 -16.99 1.86 -23.54
N ALA A 76 -16.74 2.47 -24.71
CA ALA A 76 -15.39 2.86 -25.12
C ALA A 76 -14.62 3.73 -24.09
N LYS A 77 -15.31 4.63 -23.39
CA LYS A 77 -14.72 5.56 -22.41
C LYS A 77 -15.40 5.51 -21.03
N SER A 78 -16.27 4.55 -20.75
CA SER A 78 -16.93 4.45 -19.46
C SER A 78 -17.28 3.01 -19.11
N ALA A 79 -17.32 2.75 -17.79
CA ALA A 79 -17.78 1.48 -17.26
C ALA A 79 -18.80 1.73 -16.14
N HIS A 80 -19.80 0.85 -16.06
CA HIS A 80 -20.82 0.86 -15.02
C HIS A 80 -20.88 -0.53 -14.42
N MET A 81 -20.94 -0.59 -13.11
CA MET A 81 -21.20 -1.83 -12.39
C MET A 81 -22.12 -1.55 -11.22
N SER A 82 -23.16 -2.33 -11.07
CA SER A 82 -24.02 -2.26 -9.88
C SER A 82 -24.29 -3.64 -9.32
N ASP A 83 -24.40 -3.71 -8.01
CA ASP A 83 -24.80 -4.90 -7.27
C ASP A 83 -25.91 -4.50 -6.30
N LEU A 84 -27.02 -5.17 -6.42
CA LEU A 84 -28.20 -4.97 -5.60
C LEU A 84 -28.64 -6.31 -5.04
N SER A 85 -28.95 -6.40 -3.74
CA SER A 85 -29.69 -7.54 -3.23
C SER A 85 -30.80 -7.17 -2.28
N ILE A 86 -31.80 -8.03 -2.24
CA ILE A 86 -32.94 -7.97 -1.30
C ILE A 86 -33.04 -9.32 -0.61
N PHE A 87 -33.01 -9.30 0.71
CA PHE A 87 -33.27 -10.46 1.57
C PHE A 87 -34.61 -10.32 2.21
N GLN A 88 -35.43 -11.33 2.03
CA GLN A 88 -36.78 -11.39 2.57
C GLN A 88 -36.96 -12.61 3.51
N LYS A 89 -37.51 -12.35 4.67
CA LYS A 89 -37.98 -13.35 5.64
C LYS A 89 -39.44 -13.09 5.96
N LYS A 90 -40.21 -14.13 6.08
CA LYS A 90 -41.70 -14.06 6.23
C LYS A 90 -42.18 -13.14 7.35
N THR A 91 -41.42 -12.99 8.42
CA THR A 91 -41.82 -12.30 9.67
C THR A 91 -41.02 -11.03 9.96
N GLU A 92 -40.05 -10.63 9.11
CA GLU A 92 -39.17 -9.50 9.34
C GLU A 92 -39.25 -8.51 8.17
N GLN A 93 -38.83 -7.26 8.42
CA GLN A 93 -38.64 -6.28 7.35
C GLN A 93 -37.56 -6.74 6.38
N SER A 94 -37.78 -6.49 5.09
CA SER A 94 -36.80 -6.78 4.06
C SER A 94 -35.51 -6.00 4.30
N LYS A 95 -34.38 -6.68 4.14
CA LYS A 95 -33.05 -6.08 4.22
C LYS A 95 -32.44 -6.04 2.82
N SER A 96 -31.61 -5.06 2.54
CA SER A 96 -31.05 -4.88 1.22
C SER A 96 -29.68 -4.22 1.25
N HIS A 97 -28.95 -4.37 0.16
CA HIS A 97 -27.83 -3.50 -0.17
C HIS A 97 -27.96 -2.97 -1.59
N PHE A 98 -27.27 -1.87 -1.86
CA PHE A 98 -27.07 -1.32 -3.17
C PHE A 98 -25.64 -0.78 -3.26
N ILE A 99 -24.89 -1.25 -4.26
CA ILE A 99 -23.54 -0.78 -4.57
C ILE A 99 -23.50 -0.43 -6.04
N TYR A 100 -22.89 0.71 -6.36
CA TYR A 100 -22.75 1.19 -7.73
C TYR A 100 -21.39 1.84 -7.91
N ASN A 101 -20.68 1.40 -8.94
CA ASN A 101 -19.44 2.04 -9.38
C ASN A 101 -19.59 2.52 -10.82
N TYR A 102 -19.16 3.74 -11.05
CA TYR A 102 -19.13 4.37 -12.36
C TYR A 102 -17.74 4.95 -12.61
N TYR A 103 -17.14 4.55 -13.71
CA TYR A 103 -15.89 5.10 -14.21
C TYR A 103 -16.12 5.72 -15.58
N LYS A 104 -15.53 6.89 -15.83
CA LYS A 104 -15.53 7.54 -17.14
C LYS A 104 -14.21 8.26 -17.38
N ASN A 105 -13.57 7.93 -18.50
CA ASN A 105 -12.50 8.73 -19.08
C ASN A 105 -13.13 9.75 -20.05
N PHE A 106 -12.65 10.99 -20.04
CA PHE A 106 -13.17 12.08 -20.89
C PHE A 106 -12.05 12.98 -21.38
N ASP A 107 -12.25 13.57 -22.57
CA ASP A 107 -11.30 14.51 -23.14
C ASP A 107 -11.55 15.92 -22.59
N PHE A 108 -10.49 16.59 -22.15
CA PHE A 108 -10.53 17.98 -21.72
C PHE A 108 -9.33 18.71 -22.34
N ASN A 109 -9.53 19.76 -23.07
CA ASN A 109 -8.56 20.38 -23.99
C ASN A 109 -7.16 20.68 -23.45
N TYR A 110 -6.99 20.79 -22.14
CA TYR A 110 -5.71 21.10 -21.50
C TYR A 110 -5.03 19.88 -20.85
N PHE A 111 -5.81 18.84 -20.56
CA PHE A 111 -5.35 17.66 -19.86
C PHE A 111 -5.43 16.44 -20.79
N GLU A 112 -4.40 15.61 -20.80
CA GLU A 112 -4.25 14.49 -21.71
C GLU A 112 -4.96 13.23 -21.21
N ASP A 113 -4.99 13.04 -19.89
CA ASP A 113 -5.66 11.91 -19.26
C ASP A 113 -6.55 12.41 -18.11
N ASN A 114 -7.85 12.12 -18.24
CA ASN A 114 -8.85 12.63 -17.31
C ASN A 114 -9.86 11.57 -17.00
N ASP A 115 -10.12 11.36 -15.73
CA ASP A 115 -11.16 10.42 -15.33
C ASP A 115 -12.01 10.90 -14.16
N ILE A 116 -13.20 10.35 -14.11
CA ILE A 116 -14.13 10.43 -13.01
C ILE A 116 -14.41 9.02 -12.52
N ASN A 117 -14.37 8.85 -11.20
CA ASN A 117 -14.84 7.64 -10.52
C ASN A 117 -15.88 8.03 -9.48
N LEU A 118 -17.06 7.39 -9.54
CA LEU A 118 -18.13 7.52 -8.56
C LEU A 118 -18.38 6.15 -7.93
N ASN A 119 -18.31 6.08 -6.61
CA ASN A 119 -18.67 4.90 -5.84
C ASN A 119 -19.80 5.22 -4.88
N ILE A 120 -20.86 4.41 -4.87
CA ILE A 120 -22.02 4.55 -3.97
C ILE A 120 -22.26 3.21 -3.31
N GLU A 121 -22.23 3.19 -1.99
CA GLU A 121 -22.47 1.99 -1.19
C GLU A 121 -23.55 2.26 -0.13
N LYS A 122 -24.55 1.42 -0.07
CA LYS A 122 -25.66 1.51 0.89
C LYS A 122 -26.09 0.14 1.37
N THR A 123 -26.29 0.01 2.67
CA THR A 123 -26.96 -1.15 3.27
C THR A 123 -28.13 -0.70 4.14
N SER A 124 -29.14 -1.56 4.27
CA SER A 124 -30.28 -1.30 5.14
C SER A 124 -30.00 -1.66 6.60
N ASN A 125 -28.91 -2.38 6.87
CA ASN A 125 -28.52 -2.87 8.19
C ASN A 125 -27.02 -3.11 8.24
N ASP A 126 -26.38 -2.77 9.35
CA ASP A 126 -24.93 -2.78 9.52
C ASP A 126 -24.29 -4.16 9.34
N THR A 127 -24.98 -5.22 9.72
CA THR A 127 -24.48 -6.60 9.61
C THR A 127 -24.90 -7.29 8.32
N TYR A 128 -25.61 -6.61 7.40
CA TYR A 128 -26.23 -7.24 6.24
C TYR A 128 -25.23 -7.97 5.32
N LEU A 129 -24.12 -7.30 4.97
CA LEU A 129 -23.12 -7.85 4.05
C LEU A 129 -22.46 -9.10 4.62
N GLN A 130 -22.05 -9.05 5.89
CA GLN A 130 -21.41 -10.15 6.60
C GLN A 130 -22.38 -11.32 6.86
N ALA A 131 -23.57 -11.03 7.41
CA ALA A 131 -24.55 -12.04 7.77
C ALA A 131 -25.00 -12.86 6.56
N ASN A 132 -25.17 -12.22 5.41
CA ASN A 132 -25.59 -12.89 4.18
C ASN A 132 -24.41 -13.35 3.32
N LYS A 133 -23.14 -13.08 3.73
CA LYS A 133 -21.94 -13.41 2.98
C LYS A 133 -22.10 -13.01 1.50
N ILE A 134 -22.47 -11.73 1.30
CA ILE A 134 -22.63 -11.17 -0.04
C ILE A 134 -21.25 -11.21 -0.73
N LYS A 135 -21.18 -11.80 -1.91
CA LYS A 135 -19.99 -11.81 -2.75
C LYS A 135 -20.23 -10.86 -3.90
N SER A 136 -19.41 -9.83 -4.01
CA SER A 136 -19.42 -8.87 -5.12
C SER A 136 -18.00 -8.38 -5.36
N PRO A 137 -17.59 -8.18 -6.63
CA PRO A 137 -16.29 -7.55 -6.93
C PRO A 137 -16.24 -6.08 -6.53
N LEU A 138 -17.37 -5.47 -6.18
CA LEU A 138 -17.46 -4.08 -5.70
C LEU A 138 -17.26 -3.95 -4.19
N ILE A 139 -17.34 -5.02 -3.42
CA ILE A 139 -17.14 -4.99 -1.96
C ILE A 139 -15.67 -5.15 -1.66
N SER A 140 -15.02 -4.09 -1.21
CA SER A 140 -13.63 -4.09 -0.73
C SER A 140 -13.53 -4.39 0.77
N ASP A 141 -14.51 -3.91 1.54
CA ASP A 141 -14.60 -4.08 2.99
C ASP A 141 -16.05 -4.39 3.39
N TYR A 142 -16.23 -5.26 4.36
CA TYR A 142 -17.56 -5.60 4.90
C TYR A 142 -17.97 -4.75 6.10
N ASP A 143 -17.00 -4.05 6.70
CA ASP A 143 -17.18 -3.26 7.91
C ASP A 143 -17.23 -1.75 7.62
N VAL A 144 -16.81 -1.32 6.45
CA VAL A 144 -16.79 0.09 6.06
C VAL A 144 -17.41 0.27 4.68
N LEU A 145 -18.41 1.15 4.57
CA LEU A 145 -18.96 1.59 3.29
C LEU A 145 -18.25 2.87 2.85
N GLU A 146 -17.85 2.93 1.58
CA GLU A 146 -17.25 4.09 0.95
C GLU A 146 -18.19 4.70 -0.09
N ASN A 147 -18.58 5.96 0.12
CA ASN A 147 -19.25 6.76 -0.88
C ASN A 147 -18.30 7.83 -1.36
N SER A 148 -17.85 7.75 -2.61
CA SER A 148 -16.81 8.63 -3.11
C SER A 148 -17.09 9.16 -4.52
N PHE A 149 -16.61 10.38 -4.76
CA PHE A 149 -16.50 10.99 -6.08
C PHE A 149 -15.04 11.44 -6.25
N ASN A 150 -14.36 10.89 -7.25
CA ASN A 150 -12.98 11.23 -7.58
C ASN A 150 -12.92 11.85 -8.97
N LEU A 151 -12.17 12.93 -9.11
CA LEU A 151 -11.85 13.60 -10.36
C LEU A 151 -10.33 13.72 -10.47
N ASN A 152 -9.75 13.12 -11.50
CA ASN A 152 -8.33 13.14 -11.78
C ASN A 152 -8.07 13.82 -13.12
N LEU A 153 -7.15 14.76 -13.14
CA LEU A 153 -6.78 15.58 -14.31
C LEU A 153 -5.26 15.59 -14.44
N TYR A 154 -4.73 15.09 -15.55
CA TYR A 154 -3.30 14.97 -15.78
C TYR A 154 -2.88 15.62 -17.10
N SER A 155 -1.80 16.39 -17.03
CA SER A 155 -1.03 16.85 -18.18
C SER A 155 0.46 16.69 -17.89
N ASP A 156 1.31 16.93 -18.86
CA ASP A 156 2.79 16.78 -18.74
C ASP A 156 3.39 17.46 -17.50
N ASP A 157 2.83 18.59 -17.10
CA ASP A 157 3.39 19.42 -16.05
C ASP A 157 2.44 19.67 -14.85
N LEU A 158 1.19 19.20 -14.93
CA LEU A 158 0.17 19.45 -13.90
C LEU A 158 -0.67 18.20 -13.63
N SER A 159 -0.72 17.79 -12.36
CA SER A 159 -1.63 16.78 -11.83
C SER A 159 -2.56 17.40 -10.81
N ILE A 160 -3.85 17.15 -10.93
CA ILE A 160 -4.88 17.55 -9.97
C ILE A 160 -5.74 16.33 -9.65
N ASP A 161 -5.70 15.90 -8.40
CA ASP A 161 -6.53 14.83 -7.87
C ASP A 161 -7.50 15.43 -6.83
N THR A 162 -8.79 15.29 -7.08
CA THR A 162 -9.84 15.79 -6.18
C THR A 162 -10.73 14.66 -5.76
N SER A 163 -10.97 14.50 -4.46
CA SER A 163 -11.88 13.52 -3.91
C SER A 163 -12.87 14.13 -2.91
N LEU A 164 -14.08 13.63 -2.97
CA LEU A 164 -15.14 13.83 -1.98
C LEU A 164 -15.48 12.43 -1.45
N VAL A 165 -15.28 12.17 -0.16
CA VAL A 165 -15.47 10.83 0.39
C VAL A 165 -16.27 10.90 1.68
N VAL A 166 -17.20 9.97 1.82
CA VAL A 166 -17.92 9.71 3.06
C VAL A 166 -17.77 8.23 3.40
N TYR A 167 -17.12 7.95 4.51
CA TYR A 167 -17.02 6.61 5.08
C TYR A 167 -18.13 6.40 6.11
N GLU A 168 -18.75 5.20 6.08
CA GLU A 168 -19.69 4.74 7.10
C GLU A 168 -19.14 3.45 7.72
N ASN A 169 -18.72 3.50 9.00
CA ASN A 169 -18.24 2.34 9.73
C ASN A 169 -19.44 1.54 10.31
N LEU A 170 -19.64 0.34 9.83
CA LEU A 170 -20.75 -0.53 10.22
C LEU A 170 -20.52 -1.24 11.56
N SER A 171 -19.27 -1.28 12.05
CA SER A 171 -18.93 -1.91 13.33
C SER A 171 -19.04 -0.96 14.53
N GLU A 172 -19.16 0.34 14.31
CA GLU A 172 -19.28 1.34 15.37
C GLU A 172 -20.67 1.34 16.01
N GLY A 173 -20.71 1.10 17.32
CA GLY A 173 -21.96 0.99 18.07
C GLY A 173 -22.69 2.31 18.33
N LYS A 174 -22.05 3.47 18.14
CA LYS A 174 -22.64 4.80 18.32
C LYS A 174 -22.84 5.46 16.96
N SER A 175 -24.08 5.82 16.66
CA SER A 175 -24.45 6.46 15.39
C SER A 175 -23.68 7.79 15.11
N SER A 176 -23.21 8.46 16.14
CA SER A 176 -22.47 9.71 16.04
C SER A 176 -21.04 9.54 15.52
N ASP A 177 -20.35 8.43 15.85
CA ASP A 177 -18.96 8.22 15.47
C ASP A 177 -18.84 7.37 14.19
N LYS A 178 -19.98 6.99 13.63
CA LYS A 178 -20.11 6.09 12.49
C LYS A 178 -19.58 6.68 11.19
N TYR A 179 -19.66 8.00 11.05
CA TYR A 179 -19.37 8.68 9.80
C TYR A 179 -18.06 9.47 9.84
N GLU A 180 -17.30 9.37 8.75
CA GLU A 180 -16.18 10.24 8.46
C GLU A 180 -16.42 10.94 7.12
N TYR A 181 -16.33 12.27 7.12
CA TYR A 181 -16.50 13.11 5.94
C TYR A 181 -15.17 13.73 5.55
N ILE A 182 -14.75 13.55 4.30
CA ILE A 182 -13.60 14.21 3.69
C ILE A 182 -14.12 14.99 2.48
N LEU A 183 -14.38 16.29 2.65
CA LEU A 183 -15.13 17.11 1.69
C LEU A 183 -14.54 18.51 1.58
N PRO A 184 -13.61 18.81 0.66
CA PRO A 184 -12.88 17.89 -0.22
C PRO A 184 -11.51 17.49 0.31
N LYS A 185 -10.85 16.55 -0.41
CA LYS A 185 -9.40 16.40 -0.46
C LYS A 185 -8.93 16.77 -1.87
N ILE A 186 -7.96 17.68 -1.99
CA ILE A 186 -7.40 18.14 -3.26
C ILE A 186 -5.89 18.03 -3.18
N ASN A 187 -5.28 17.31 -4.14
CA ASN A 187 -3.85 17.26 -4.34
C ASN A 187 -3.52 17.91 -5.69
N LEU A 188 -2.59 18.84 -5.68
CA LEU A 188 -2.08 19.50 -6.87
C LEU A 188 -0.56 19.36 -6.91
N ILE A 189 -0.03 18.93 -8.04
CA ILE A 189 1.41 18.91 -8.31
C ILE A 189 1.65 19.60 -9.64
N LYS A 190 2.46 20.66 -9.62
CA LYS A 190 2.85 21.43 -10.80
C LYS A 190 4.36 21.43 -10.94
N THR A 191 4.85 20.92 -12.07
CA THR A 191 6.24 21.11 -12.49
C THR A 191 6.39 22.49 -13.13
N ILE A 192 7.31 23.29 -12.63
CA ILE A 192 7.55 24.65 -13.13
C ILE A 192 8.76 24.60 -14.06
N ASN A 193 8.58 25.03 -15.29
CA ASN A 193 9.66 25.12 -16.27
C ASN A 193 10.75 26.07 -15.76
N ASN A 194 11.94 25.53 -15.57
CA ASN A 194 13.06 26.27 -15.06
C ASN A 194 13.68 27.17 -16.15
N LYS A 195 13.46 28.48 -16.04
CA LYS A 195 14.06 29.51 -16.90
C LYS A 195 15.26 30.18 -16.23
N THR A 196 15.71 29.71 -15.08
CA THR A 196 16.83 30.26 -14.33
C THR A 196 18.14 29.57 -14.74
N ASN A 197 19.28 30.11 -14.27
CA ASN A 197 20.60 29.47 -14.45
C ASN A 197 20.83 28.29 -13.47
N LEU A 198 19.84 27.96 -12.65
CA LEU A 198 19.90 26.83 -11.75
C LEU A 198 19.57 25.55 -12.53
N ASP A 199 20.46 24.59 -12.48
CA ASP A 199 20.27 23.29 -13.14
C ASP A 199 19.48 22.33 -12.25
N GLY A 200 18.20 22.16 -12.54
CA GLY A 200 17.28 21.36 -11.73
C GLY A 200 15.81 21.67 -12.02
N ASN A 201 14.92 21.05 -11.26
CA ASN A 201 13.47 21.14 -11.42
C ASN A 201 12.82 21.83 -10.21
N PHE A 202 11.89 22.73 -10.50
CA PHE A 202 11.00 23.31 -9.50
C PHE A 202 9.65 22.60 -9.51
N LEU A 203 9.13 22.31 -8.32
CA LEU A 203 7.82 21.69 -8.10
C LEU A 203 7.02 22.54 -7.13
N LEU A 204 5.77 22.75 -7.44
CA LEU A 204 4.76 23.26 -6.52
C LEU A 204 3.82 22.10 -6.17
N LYS A 205 3.70 21.77 -4.90
CA LYS A 205 2.76 20.77 -4.38
C LYS A 205 1.81 21.47 -3.44
N SER A 206 0.52 21.17 -3.56
CA SER A 206 -0.51 21.67 -2.65
C SER A 206 -1.43 20.53 -2.28
N GLU A 207 -1.57 20.28 -0.98
CA GLU A 207 -2.56 19.34 -0.44
C GLU A 207 -3.54 20.12 0.44
N SER A 208 -4.82 20.00 0.15
CA SER A 208 -5.90 20.57 0.94
C SER A 208 -6.85 19.48 1.38
N ILE A 209 -7.22 19.46 2.64
CA ILE A 209 -8.19 18.51 3.18
C ILE A 209 -9.12 19.21 4.16
N ILE A 210 -10.42 18.95 4.02
CA ILE A 210 -11.44 19.28 5.01
C ILE A 210 -12.04 17.97 5.49
N ARG A 211 -11.89 17.69 6.78
CA ARG A 211 -12.27 16.41 7.39
C ARG A 211 -13.12 16.64 8.65
N ASN A 212 -14.18 15.85 8.80
CA ASN A 212 -14.96 15.76 10.02
C ASN A 212 -15.16 14.28 10.37
N TYR A 213 -14.81 13.90 11.60
CA TYR A 213 -14.85 12.50 12.05
C TYR A 213 -15.06 12.43 13.57
N GLN A 214 -15.42 11.23 14.04
CA GLN A 214 -15.71 11.00 15.47
C GLN A 214 -16.61 12.09 16.07
N THR A 215 -17.69 12.42 15.36
CA THR A 215 -18.75 13.38 15.70
C THR A 215 -18.30 14.84 15.78
N ASN A 216 -17.23 15.15 16.49
CA ASN A 216 -16.86 16.52 16.85
C ASN A 216 -15.42 16.89 16.55
N ILE A 217 -14.68 16.06 15.83
CA ILE A 217 -13.33 16.40 15.40
C ILE A 217 -13.43 16.98 13.98
N PHE A 218 -13.03 18.24 13.86
CA PHE A 218 -12.96 18.95 12.60
C PHE A 218 -11.52 19.35 12.30
N GLU A 219 -11.11 19.16 11.06
CA GLU A 219 -9.78 19.54 10.57
C GLU A 219 -9.91 20.14 9.17
N LYS A 220 -9.38 21.35 9.00
CA LYS A 220 -9.17 21.99 7.71
C LYS A 220 -7.69 22.30 7.58
N ILE A 221 -7.01 21.61 6.66
CA ILE A 221 -5.57 21.66 6.51
C ILE A 221 -5.24 22.00 5.07
N ASN A 222 -4.29 22.90 4.89
CA ASN A 222 -3.71 23.21 3.58
C ASN A 222 -2.19 23.24 3.71
N ILE A 223 -1.52 22.39 2.96
CA ILE A 223 -0.07 22.26 2.93
C ILE A 223 0.41 22.62 1.53
N ASN A 224 1.32 23.58 1.45
CA ASN A 224 1.92 24.03 0.20
C ASN A 224 3.44 23.89 0.28
N ASP A 225 4.02 23.13 -0.65
CA ASP A 225 5.46 22.93 -0.77
C ASP A 225 5.94 23.53 -2.07
N PHE A 226 6.93 24.43 -1.97
CA PHE A 226 7.73 24.83 -3.10
C PHE A 226 9.09 24.14 -3.00
N GLU A 227 9.36 23.24 -3.94
CA GLU A 227 10.54 22.38 -3.95
C GLU A 227 11.46 22.74 -5.11
N PHE A 228 12.75 22.64 -4.87
CA PHE A 228 13.76 22.62 -5.89
C PHE A 228 14.65 21.39 -5.73
N ASN A 229 14.80 20.61 -6.79
CA ASN A 229 15.67 19.44 -6.85
C ASN A 229 16.72 19.67 -7.94
N SER A 230 18.00 19.82 -7.56
CA SER A 230 19.05 20.04 -8.53
C SER A 230 19.37 18.77 -9.33
N ASN A 231 19.74 18.94 -10.59
CA ASN A 231 20.39 17.87 -11.34
C ASN A 231 21.72 17.52 -10.71
N PRO A 232 22.08 16.24 -10.63
CA PRO A 232 23.37 15.84 -10.08
C PRO A 232 24.54 16.33 -10.96
N LYS A 233 25.59 16.83 -10.31
CA LYS A 233 26.82 17.30 -10.97
C LYS A 233 28.03 16.48 -10.54
N ILE A 234 28.80 16.04 -11.52
CA ILE A 234 30.06 15.34 -11.26
C ILE A 234 31.19 16.35 -11.25
N SER A 235 31.93 16.45 -10.14
CA SER A 235 33.10 17.30 -10.01
C SER A 235 34.29 16.70 -10.74
N LYS A 236 35.36 17.51 -10.99
CA LYS A 236 36.62 17.04 -11.59
C LYS A 236 37.31 15.92 -10.80
N LEU A 237 37.03 15.82 -9.51
CA LEU A 237 37.54 14.76 -8.61
C LEU A 237 36.65 13.53 -8.56
N GLY A 238 35.54 13.48 -9.34
CA GLY A 238 34.62 12.36 -9.38
C GLY A 238 33.50 12.37 -8.31
N PHE A 239 33.41 13.45 -7.52
CA PHE A 239 32.29 13.58 -6.58
C PHE A 239 30.99 13.86 -7.33
N TYR A 240 29.97 13.09 -7.00
CA TYR A 240 28.61 13.23 -7.48
C TYR A 240 27.80 14.01 -6.45
N ASN A 241 27.43 15.24 -6.79
CA ASN A 241 26.80 16.19 -5.88
C ASN A 241 25.44 16.61 -6.38
N ASN A 242 24.47 16.71 -5.45
CA ASN A 242 23.19 17.36 -5.69
C ASN A 242 22.73 18.12 -4.44
N TYR A 243 21.78 19.03 -4.61
CA TYR A 243 21.16 19.74 -3.51
C TYR A 243 19.66 19.89 -3.74
N ASP A 244 18.95 19.87 -2.65
CA ASP A 244 17.48 19.91 -2.60
C ASP A 244 17.04 20.97 -1.60
N PHE A 245 15.93 21.62 -1.89
CA PHE A 245 15.40 22.66 -1.04
C PHE A 245 13.88 22.61 -1.03
N ILE A 246 13.25 22.80 0.15
CA ILE A 246 11.81 22.91 0.31
C ILE A 246 11.49 24.16 1.15
N ILE A 247 10.54 24.95 0.68
CA ILE A 247 9.76 25.89 1.50
C ILE A 247 8.39 25.28 1.68
N LYS A 248 7.98 25.08 2.93
CA LYS A 248 6.72 24.48 3.32
C LYS A 248 5.87 25.48 4.08
N ASN A 249 4.64 25.68 3.61
CA ASN A 249 3.62 26.43 4.32
C ASN A 249 2.50 25.48 4.73
N VAL A 250 2.18 25.45 6.01
CA VAL A 250 1.07 24.67 6.59
C VAL A 250 0.09 25.63 7.20
N ASN A 251 -1.16 25.57 6.77
CA ASN A 251 -2.27 26.33 7.35
C ASN A 251 -3.26 25.33 7.91
N SER A 252 -3.62 25.47 9.17
CA SER A 252 -4.59 24.59 9.82
C SER A 252 -5.64 25.40 10.58
N ASP A 253 -6.86 24.89 10.58
CA ASP A 253 -7.98 25.33 11.40
C ASP A 253 -8.68 24.08 11.91
N SER A 254 -8.73 23.87 13.21
CA SER A 254 -9.22 22.62 13.76
C SER A 254 -10.00 22.80 15.05
N GLN A 255 -10.84 21.81 15.34
CA GLN A 255 -11.57 21.69 16.59
C GLN A 255 -11.43 20.26 17.11
N ASN A 256 -11.05 20.13 18.39
CA ASN A 256 -10.87 18.85 19.10
C ASN A 256 -9.84 17.88 18.46
N SER A 257 -8.99 18.37 17.56
CA SER A 257 -7.91 17.56 16.98
C SER A 257 -6.83 17.23 17.98
N LYS A 258 -6.24 16.05 17.85
CA LYS A 258 -5.03 15.67 18.62
C LYS A 258 -3.74 16.16 17.96
N ASN A 259 -3.81 16.50 16.66
CA ASN A 259 -2.65 16.81 15.84
C ASN A 259 -2.48 18.31 15.60
N TYR A 260 -3.55 19.09 15.74
CA TYR A 260 -3.59 20.53 15.47
C TYR A 260 -4.23 21.28 16.63
N GLN A 261 -3.86 22.55 16.80
CA GLN A 261 -4.44 23.41 17.82
C GLN A 261 -5.88 23.79 17.46
N ASN A 262 -6.73 24.03 18.50
CA ASN A 262 -8.14 24.41 18.34
C ASN A 262 -8.31 25.86 17.86
N GLU A 263 -7.44 26.34 17.00
CA GLU A 263 -7.45 27.67 16.42
C GLU A 263 -6.79 27.66 15.06
N THR A 264 -6.95 28.74 14.31
CA THR A 264 -6.27 28.91 13.02
C THR A 264 -4.78 29.13 13.27
N ASP A 265 -3.94 28.29 12.70
CA ASP A 265 -2.48 28.34 12.79
C ASP A 265 -1.86 28.41 11.38
N HIS A 266 -0.73 29.14 11.29
CA HIS A 266 0.03 29.32 10.06
C HIS A 266 1.51 29.04 10.35
N TYR A 267 2.04 28.00 9.75
CA TYR A 267 3.42 27.58 9.93
C TYR A 267 4.18 27.66 8.60
N LEU A 268 5.27 28.46 8.57
CA LEU A 268 6.18 28.55 7.44
C LEU A 268 7.53 27.95 7.85
N SER A 269 8.02 27.01 7.08
CA SER A 269 9.29 26.34 7.33
C SER A 269 10.09 26.13 6.07
N SER A 270 11.38 25.85 6.22
CA SER A 270 12.25 25.53 5.10
C SER A 270 13.31 24.53 5.50
N ILE A 271 13.74 23.72 4.56
CA ILE A 271 14.84 22.78 4.72
C ILE A 271 15.68 22.74 3.46
N PHE A 272 16.98 22.77 3.65
CA PHE A 272 17.99 22.61 2.61
C PHE A 272 18.79 21.34 2.86
N GLN A 273 19.10 20.60 1.81
CA GLN A 273 19.96 19.43 1.85
C GLN A 273 21.02 19.50 0.74
N PHE A 274 22.26 19.16 1.08
CA PHE A 274 23.34 18.92 0.12
C PHE A 274 23.79 17.47 0.26
N ASN A 275 23.83 16.76 -0.85
CA ASN A 275 24.29 15.38 -0.93
C ASN A 275 25.57 15.30 -1.76
N SER A 276 26.52 14.49 -1.30
CA SER A 276 27.76 14.19 -2.00
C SER A 276 28.09 12.71 -1.87
N SER A 277 28.56 12.10 -2.96
CA SER A 277 29.05 10.73 -2.95
C SER A 277 30.23 10.57 -3.91
N LEU A 278 31.13 9.62 -3.62
CA LEU A 278 32.31 9.34 -4.44
C LEU A 278 32.32 7.86 -4.85
N PRO A 279 31.73 7.50 -6.00
CA PRO A 279 31.80 6.13 -6.49
C PRO A 279 33.24 5.77 -6.91
N MET A 280 33.86 4.81 -6.23
CA MET A 280 35.17 4.27 -6.55
C MET A 280 35.01 2.86 -7.10
N ILE A 281 35.55 2.59 -8.28
CA ILE A 281 35.38 1.34 -8.99
C ILE A 281 36.74 0.65 -9.11
N LYS A 282 36.77 -0.64 -8.74
CA LYS A 282 37.91 -1.52 -8.98
C LYS A 282 37.44 -2.78 -9.72
N GLU A 283 38.04 -3.04 -10.87
CA GLU A 283 37.66 -4.15 -11.73
C GLU A 283 38.79 -5.14 -11.90
N ASN A 284 38.44 -6.41 -12.06
CA ASN A 284 39.29 -7.45 -12.60
C ASN A 284 38.53 -8.21 -13.71
N SER A 285 39.07 -9.33 -14.22
CA SER A 285 38.47 -10.11 -15.29
C SER A 285 37.04 -10.57 -14.99
N ASN A 286 36.73 -10.91 -13.73
CA ASN A 286 35.48 -11.56 -13.34
C ASN A 286 34.60 -10.69 -12.45
N LEU A 287 35.16 -9.78 -11.67
CA LEU A 287 34.48 -9.02 -10.64
C LEU A 287 34.67 -7.51 -10.83
N GLN A 288 33.58 -6.79 -10.55
CA GLN A 288 33.58 -5.33 -10.36
C GLN A 288 33.24 -5.06 -8.90
N LYS A 289 34.07 -4.28 -8.22
CA LYS A 289 33.85 -3.84 -6.84
C LYS A 289 33.60 -2.33 -6.86
N ILE A 290 32.55 -1.89 -6.19
CA ILE A 290 32.15 -0.49 -6.10
C ILE A 290 32.11 -0.12 -4.63
N LEU A 291 32.87 0.88 -4.23
CA LEU A 291 32.78 1.53 -2.91
C LEU A 291 32.26 2.94 -3.10
N LYS A 292 31.16 3.30 -2.45
CA LYS A 292 30.48 4.60 -2.58
C LYS A 292 30.29 5.25 -1.22
N PRO A 293 31.28 5.97 -0.68
CA PRO A 293 31.07 6.85 0.46
C PRO A 293 30.00 7.89 0.13
N LYS A 294 29.14 8.17 1.10
CA LYS A 294 28.02 9.13 1.01
C LYS A 294 28.07 10.11 2.17
N LEU A 295 27.72 11.33 1.89
CA LEU A 295 27.61 12.40 2.86
C LEU A 295 26.39 13.25 2.52
N SER A 296 25.60 13.62 3.52
CA SER A 296 24.44 14.50 3.38
C SER A 296 24.41 15.51 4.51
N PHE A 297 24.32 16.78 4.17
CA PHE A 297 24.11 17.87 5.14
C PHE A 297 22.69 18.37 5.02
N LYS A 298 21.99 18.47 6.15
CA LYS A 298 20.65 19.05 6.25
C LYS A 298 20.68 20.26 7.17
N MET A 299 19.98 21.30 6.77
CA MET A 299 19.83 22.52 7.54
C MET A 299 18.41 23.05 7.44
N SER A 300 17.79 23.30 8.59
CA SER A 300 16.52 24.01 8.72
C SER A 300 16.63 25.02 9.86
N PRO A 301 16.29 26.31 9.66
CA PRO A 301 16.25 27.29 10.71
C PRO A 301 15.03 27.13 11.65
N ASN A 302 14.05 26.35 11.26
CA ASN A 302 12.79 26.20 11.96
C ASN A 302 12.85 25.09 13.01
N ASN A 303 11.98 25.17 14.02
CA ASN A 303 11.74 24.07 14.94
C ASN A 303 10.85 23.02 14.25
N THR A 304 11.07 21.75 14.58
CA THR A 304 10.18 20.67 14.20
C THR A 304 8.90 20.73 15.04
N LYS A 305 7.74 20.46 14.47
CA LYS A 305 6.53 20.12 15.26
C LYS A 305 6.85 18.90 16.14
N ASP A 306 6.34 18.83 17.36
CA ASP A 306 6.58 17.66 18.23
C ASP A 306 5.97 16.38 17.62
N ILE A 307 6.86 15.54 17.10
CA ILE A 307 6.59 14.22 16.53
C ILE A 307 7.34 13.13 17.28
N SER A 308 7.77 13.41 18.51
CA SER A 308 8.57 12.52 19.36
C SER A 308 7.88 11.19 19.68
N LYS A 309 6.56 11.14 19.53
CA LYS A 309 5.72 9.96 19.76
C LYS A 309 5.44 9.14 18.49
N GLU A 310 5.78 9.69 17.32
CA GLU A 310 5.59 9.00 16.04
C GLU A 310 6.63 7.89 15.87
N GLU A 311 6.20 6.80 15.28
CA GLU A 311 7.04 5.64 14.98
C GLU A 311 7.49 5.69 13.53
N VAL A 312 8.68 6.27 13.30
CA VAL A 312 9.27 6.36 11.97
C VAL A 312 10.45 5.41 11.89
N ARG A 313 10.47 4.56 10.87
CA ARG A 313 11.61 3.69 10.60
C ARG A 313 12.62 4.39 9.71
N ILE A 314 13.85 4.52 10.19
CA ILE A 314 15.00 4.98 9.43
C ILE A 314 15.89 3.76 9.11
N ASP A 315 16.40 3.70 7.89
CA ASP A 315 17.28 2.67 7.38
C ASP A 315 18.40 3.26 6.48
N THR A 316 19.20 2.40 5.89
CA THR A 316 20.31 2.78 5.00
C THR A 316 19.86 3.43 3.69
N ASN A 317 18.59 3.25 3.29
CA ASN A 317 18.05 3.78 2.05
C ASN A 317 17.44 5.16 2.23
N ASN A 318 16.69 5.37 3.34
CA ASN A 318 15.94 6.62 3.54
C ASN A 318 16.69 7.69 4.38
N ILE A 319 17.75 7.33 5.11
CA ILE A 319 18.51 8.28 5.96
C ILE A 319 19.06 9.48 5.20
N PHE A 320 19.31 9.32 3.90
CA PHE A 320 19.83 10.38 3.01
C PHE A 320 18.71 11.16 2.30
N ASN A 321 17.45 10.82 2.48
CA ASN A 321 16.33 11.52 1.85
C ASN A 321 16.06 12.86 2.54
N LEU A 322 15.67 13.87 1.80
CA LEU A 322 15.32 15.18 2.34
C LEU A 322 14.18 15.07 3.38
N ASN A 323 13.09 14.39 3.03
CA ASN A 323 11.99 14.06 3.95
C ASN A 323 12.11 12.60 4.45
N ARG A 324 13.18 12.28 5.21
CA ARG A 324 13.39 10.93 5.77
C ARG A 324 12.39 10.53 6.84
N LEU A 325 11.65 11.49 7.38
CA LEU A 325 10.62 11.24 8.40
C LEU A 325 9.27 10.86 7.80
N SER A 326 9.09 11.05 6.48
CA SER A 326 7.83 10.80 5.76
C SER A 326 6.62 11.53 6.37
N ILE A 327 6.83 12.71 6.93
CA ILE A 327 5.80 13.54 7.55
C ILE A 327 5.53 14.74 6.65
N ASN A 328 4.26 15.02 6.39
CA ASN A 328 3.86 16.02 5.41
C ASN A 328 3.71 17.43 5.99
N ASP A 329 3.36 17.57 7.27
CA ASP A 329 2.98 18.85 7.89
C ASP A 329 4.09 19.51 8.71
N THR A 330 5.32 19.03 8.62
CA THR A 330 6.49 19.62 9.27
C THR A 330 7.77 19.32 8.52
N VAL A 331 8.87 19.95 8.94
CA VAL A 331 10.23 19.65 8.47
C VAL A 331 11.13 19.28 9.63
N GLU A 332 12.20 18.54 9.35
CA GLU A 332 13.23 18.23 10.33
C GLU A 332 14.06 19.48 10.66
N GLY A 333 13.83 20.06 11.83
CA GLY A 333 14.50 21.27 12.30
C GLY A 333 15.95 21.05 12.71
N GLY A 334 16.75 22.12 12.62
CA GLY A 334 18.14 22.16 13.04
C GLY A 334 19.14 21.70 11.98
N PHE A 335 20.39 21.44 12.39
CA PHE A 335 21.47 21.00 11.52
C PHE A 335 21.83 19.54 11.81
N SER A 336 21.89 18.72 10.75
CA SER A 336 22.33 17.34 10.85
C SER A 336 23.20 16.92 9.66
N MET A 337 24.05 15.94 9.89
CA MET A 337 24.92 15.33 8.91
C MET A 337 24.74 13.83 8.90
N SER A 338 24.31 13.27 7.79
CA SER A 338 24.29 11.82 7.58
C SER A 338 25.52 11.40 6.80
N TYR A 339 26.15 10.32 7.20
CA TYR A 339 27.29 9.74 6.48
C TYR A 339 27.14 8.22 6.41
N GLY A 340 27.73 7.64 5.38
CA GLY A 340 27.62 6.20 5.15
C GLY A 340 28.49 5.71 4.01
N ASN A 341 28.44 4.42 3.80
CA ASN A 341 29.12 3.72 2.72
C ASN A 341 28.21 2.65 2.13
N ASP A 342 28.22 2.56 0.80
CA ASP A 342 27.71 1.40 0.09
C ASP A 342 28.90 0.66 -0.55
N PHE A 343 28.98 -0.64 -0.33
CA PHE A 343 29.98 -1.51 -0.95
C PHE A 343 29.31 -2.65 -1.68
N SER A 344 29.53 -2.75 -2.99
CA SER A 344 28.92 -3.77 -3.84
C SER A 344 29.99 -4.57 -4.60
N ILE A 345 29.72 -5.84 -4.81
CA ILE A 345 30.52 -6.72 -5.67
C ILE A 345 29.62 -7.32 -6.74
N PHE A 346 29.96 -7.10 -7.99
CA PHE A 346 29.23 -7.61 -9.16
C PHE A 346 30.07 -8.67 -9.87
N HIS A 347 29.41 -9.71 -10.36
CA HIS A 347 29.98 -10.68 -11.29
C HIS A 347 29.79 -10.14 -12.71
N LYS A 348 30.86 -9.74 -13.40
CA LYS A 348 30.77 -9.04 -14.70
C LYS A 348 30.07 -9.85 -15.79
N GLN A 349 30.43 -11.13 -15.97
CA GLN A 349 29.84 -11.97 -17.03
C GLN A 349 28.35 -12.27 -16.82
N LYS A 350 27.89 -12.32 -15.57
CA LYS A 350 26.49 -12.60 -15.21
C LYS A 350 25.69 -11.35 -14.94
N SER A 351 26.30 -10.15 -14.99
CA SER A 351 25.68 -8.83 -14.66
C SER A 351 24.88 -8.86 -13.35
N ARG A 352 25.39 -9.60 -12.36
CA ARG A 352 24.69 -9.86 -11.09
C ARG A 352 25.48 -9.32 -9.90
N GLU A 353 24.80 -8.64 -9.00
CA GLU A 353 25.32 -8.30 -7.68
C GLU A 353 25.36 -9.53 -6.80
N ILE A 354 26.54 -9.91 -6.32
CA ILE A 354 26.77 -11.09 -5.46
C ILE A 354 26.89 -10.73 -4.00
N PHE A 355 27.24 -9.48 -3.70
CA PHE A 355 27.37 -8.98 -2.34
C PHE A 355 27.09 -7.48 -2.34
N ASN A 356 26.31 -7.02 -1.34
CA ASN A 356 26.10 -5.61 -1.05
C ASN A 356 26.16 -5.40 0.47
N PHE A 357 26.85 -4.36 0.88
CA PHE A 357 26.92 -3.91 2.28
C PHE A 357 26.73 -2.41 2.35
N LYS A 358 25.74 -1.98 3.12
CA LYS A 358 25.48 -0.57 3.40
C LYS A 358 25.61 -0.31 4.89
N LEU A 359 26.17 0.84 5.21
CA LEU A 359 26.30 1.34 6.58
C LEU A 359 25.99 2.83 6.59
N ALA A 360 25.19 3.29 7.54
CA ALA A 360 24.86 4.70 7.67
C ALA A 360 24.62 5.12 9.12
N ASN A 361 24.88 6.39 9.40
CA ASN A 361 24.62 7.02 10.69
C ASN A 361 24.32 8.51 10.48
N ASN A 362 23.78 9.18 11.50
CA ASN A 362 23.51 10.61 11.51
C ASN A 362 24.03 11.27 12.77
N ILE A 363 24.62 12.44 12.62
CA ILE A 363 25.11 13.30 13.72
C ILE A 363 24.36 14.63 13.66
N ARG A 364 24.01 15.17 14.84
CA ARG A 364 23.41 16.50 14.99
C ARG A 364 24.30 17.43 15.80
N LEU A 365 24.35 18.71 15.42
CA LEU A 365 25.05 19.72 16.21
C LEU A 365 24.35 19.95 17.54
N LYS A 366 23.03 20.02 17.53
CA LYS A 366 22.17 20.16 18.73
C LYS A 366 21.09 19.08 18.70
N GLU A 367 20.82 18.49 19.84
CA GLU A 367 19.72 17.54 19.98
C GLU A 367 18.38 18.21 19.68
N ASN A 368 17.46 17.44 19.09
CA ASN A 368 16.09 17.84 18.82
C ASN A 368 15.15 16.80 19.42
N THR A 369 14.56 17.13 20.55
CA THR A 369 13.68 16.24 21.34
C THR A 369 12.32 16.04 20.71
N ASP A 370 11.94 16.88 19.72
CA ASP A 370 10.67 16.83 19.01
C ASP A 370 10.66 15.76 17.91
N LEU A 371 11.82 15.12 17.66
CA LEU A 371 11.96 14.06 16.66
C LEU A 371 11.67 12.66 17.22
N PRO A 372 11.31 11.67 16.38
CA PRO A 372 11.03 10.30 16.79
C PRO A 372 12.16 9.67 17.60
N LYS A 373 11.81 9.00 18.69
CA LYS A 373 12.78 8.38 19.62
C LYS A 373 13.20 6.97 19.18
N THR A 374 12.42 6.32 18.32
CA THR A 374 12.60 4.91 17.93
C THR A 374 13.97 4.60 17.32
N ASN A 375 14.55 5.54 16.56
CA ASN A 375 15.84 5.41 15.88
C ASN A 375 16.88 6.43 16.35
N GLN A 376 16.57 7.19 17.40
CA GLN A 376 17.42 8.22 18.01
C GLN A 376 17.89 9.30 17.02
N ILE A 377 17.11 9.58 15.97
CA ILE A 377 17.48 10.54 14.93
C ILE A 377 17.57 11.97 15.47
N GLY A 378 16.89 12.27 16.58
CA GLY A 378 16.93 13.52 17.30
C GLY A 378 18.10 13.68 18.27
N ALA A 379 18.79 12.60 18.63
CA ALA A 379 19.95 12.62 19.52
C ALA A 379 21.20 13.19 18.81
N LYS A 380 22.26 13.49 19.54
CA LYS A 380 23.55 13.90 18.96
C LYS A 380 24.09 12.90 17.95
N THR A 381 23.86 11.61 18.20
CA THR A 381 24.21 10.52 17.30
C THR A 381 23.01 9.59 17.20
N SER A 382 22.57 9.28 16.00
CA SER A 382 21.48 8.32 15.76
C SER A 382 21.93 6.88 16.00
N ASN A 383 21.00 5.94 15.89
CA ASN A 383 21.33 4.53 15.69
C ASN A 383 22.25 4.36 14.48
N ILE A 384 23.01 3.26 14.46
CA ILE A 384 23.76 2.83 13.27
C ILE A 384 22.88 1.88 12.48
N PHE A 385 22.67 2.21 11.22
CA PHE A 385 21.86 1.42 10.29
C PHE A 385 22.77 0.63 9.37
N SER A 386 22.50 -0.65 9.20
CA SER A 386 23.24 -1.47 8.23
C SER A 386 22.33 -2.45 7.48
N GLU A 387 22.75 -2.76 6.25
CA GLU A 387 22.12 -3.74 5.38
C GLU A 387 23.23 -4.59 4.75
N ILE A 388 23.06 -5.90 4.79
CA ILE A 388 23.94 -6.87 4.13
C ILE A 388 23.09 -7.74 3.23
N THR A 389 23.39 -7.76 1.93
CA THR A 389 22.74 -8.66 0.98
C THR A 389 23.79 -9.57 0.34
N ILE A 390 23.51 -10.87 0.31
CA ILE A 390 24.38 -11.89 -0.24
C ILE A 390 23.61 -12.72 -1.27
N ASN A 391 24.09 -12.71 -2.54
CA ASN A 391 23.50 -13.40 -3.68
C ASN A 391 24.56 -14.28 -4.36
N PRO A 392 25.04 -15.38 -3.75
CA PRO A 392 26.16 -16.17 -4.25
C PRO A 392 25.86 -16.83 -5.61
N ASN A 393 24.59 -17.13 -5.87
CA ASN A 393 24.08 -17.68 -7.12
C ASN A 393 22.66 -17.15 -7.39
N GLU A 394 22.04 -17.56 -8.49
CA GLU A 394 20.68 -17.17 -8.87
C GLU A 394 19.57 -17.81 -8.02
N TYR A 395 19.93 -18.83 -7.25
CA TYR A 395 18.98 -19.61 -6.46
C TYR A 395 18.85 -19.13 -5.02
N PHE A 396 19.84 -18.41 -4.50
CA PHE A 396 19.90 -18.04 -3.09
C PHE A 396 20.15 -16.54 -2.90
N THR A 397 19.30 -15.92 -2.10
CA THR A 397 19.44 -14.52 -1.66
C THR A 397 19.19 -14.45 -0.16
N THR A 398 20.05 -13.76 0.56
CA THR A 398 19.80 -13.40 1.96
C THR A 398 20.10 -11.93 2.18
N THR A 399 19.18 -11.23 2.88
CA THR A 399 19.31 -9.83 3.26
C THR A 399 19.14 -9.70 4.76
N TYR A 400 20.09 -9.07 5.42
CA TYR A 400 20.05 -8.76 6.83
C TYR A 400 20.08 -7.23 7.03
N ASN A 401 19.00 -6.70 7.57
CA ASN A 401 18.85 -5.29 7.94
C ASN A 401 18.90 -5.15 9.44
N THR A 402 19.66 -4.20 9.96
CA THR A 402 19.71 -3.95 11.40
C THR A 402 19.88 -2.47 11.74
N SER A 403 19.32 -2.11 12.88
CA SER A 403 19.51 -0.84 13.57
C SER A 403 20.10 -1.10 14.94
N LEU A 404 21.36 -0.73 15.11
CA LEU A 404 22.10 -0.82 16.37
C LEU A 404 21.98 0.52 17.10
N GLY A 405 21.57 0.48 18.38
CA GLY A 405 21.47 1.67 19.22
C GLY A 405 22.79 2.45 19.28
N ASN A 406 22.73 3.76 19.48
CA ASN A 406 23.91 4.63 19.54
C ASN A 406 24.89 4.26 20.68
N ASN A 407 24.43 3.52 21.69
CA ASN A 407 25.24 2.96 22.77
C ASN A 407 26.03 1.70 22.35
N LEU A 408 25.83 1.21 21.13
CA LEU A 408 26.44 -0.01 20.54
C LEU A 408 26.15 -1.30 21.33
N LYS A 409 25.14 -1.33 22.19
CA LYS A 409 24.81 -2.50 23.02
C LYS A 409 23.54 -3.18 22.59
N ASP A 410 22.56 -2.40 22.11
CA ASP A 410 21.21 -2.88 21.90
C ASP A 410 20.88 -2.89 20.40
N ILE A 411 20.45 -4.02 19.90
CA ILE A 411 19.82 -4.12 18.58
C ILE A 411 18.36 -3.68 18.74
N THR A 412 18.01 -2.54 18.15
CA THR A 412 16.67 -1.95 18.24
C THR A 412 15.73 -2.49 17.18
N TYR A 413 16.29 -2.86 16.04
CA TYR A 413 15.58 -3.48 14.91
C TYR A 413 16.51 -4.45 14.20
N GLU A 414 15.98 -5.60 13.82
CA GLU A 414 16.62 -6.55 12.91
C GLU A 414 15.58 -7.27 12.03
N ASN A 415 15.96 -7.48 10.79
CA ASN A 415 15.19 -8.26 9.83
C ASN A 415 16.16 -9.13 9.04
N LEU A 416 15.92 -10.43 9.02
CA LEU A 416 16.64 -11.39 8.20
C LEU A 416 15.66 -12.04 7.23
N GLU A 417 15.80 -11.73 5.95
CA GLU A 417 15.06 -12.37 4.87
C GLU A 417 15.99 -13.30 4.10
N THR A 418 15.56 -14.55 3.89
CA THR A 418 16.30 -15.53 3.11
C THR A 418 15.37 -16.20 2.10
N LYS A 419 15.72 -16.13 0.83
CA LYS A 419 15.01 -16.77 -0.28
C LYS A 419 15.88 -17.82 -0.95
N LEU A 420 15.32 -19.02 -1.09
CA LEU A 420 15.86 -20.09 -1.90
C LEU A 420 14.87 -20.40 -3.04
N SER A 421 15.35 -20.38 -4.27
CA SER A 421 14.55 -20.65 -5.48
C SER A 421 15.29 -21.63 -6.36
N VAL A 422 14.91 -22.90 -6.34
CA VAL A 422 15.57 -23.98 -7.11
C VAL A 422 14.51 -24.65 -7.97
N ASN A 423 14.62 -24.50 -9.30
CA ASN A 423 13.63 -25.02 -10.25
C ASN A 423 12.19 -24.65 -9.84
N ASN A 424 11.39 -25.65 -9.51
CA ASN A 424 9.98 -25.53 -9.16
C ASN A 424 9.73 -25.26 -7.67
N PHE A 425 10.79 -25.18 -6.86
CA PHE A 425 10.72 -24.98 -5.42
C PHE A 425 11.19 -23.58 -5.03
N VAL A 426 10.33 -22.80 -4.37
CA VAL A 426 10.65 -21.48 -3.82
C VAL A 426 10.29 -21.45 -2.35
N THR A 427 11.23 -21.11 -1.49
CA THR A 427 10.95 -20.90 -0.07
C THR A 427 11.58 -19.60 0.42
N THR A 428 10.83 -18.88 1.23
CA THR A 428 11.25 -17.62 1.87
C THR A 428 11.09 -17.73 3.37
N PHE A 429 12.13 -17.37 4.10
CA PHE A 429 12.12 -17.19 5.55
C PHE A 429 12.30 -15.70 5.84
N ASP A 430 11.45 -15.16 6.69
CA ASP A 430 11.47 -13.78 7.12
C ASP A 430 11.41 -13.74 8.66
N TYR A 431 12.48 -13.26 9.28
CA TYR A 431 12.57 -13.04 10.73
C TYR A 431 12.64 -11.55 10.99
N ILE A 432 11.72 -11.03 11.80
CA ILE A 432 11.71 -9.64 12.27
C ILE A 432 11.73 -9.61 13.80
N ASN A 433 12.54 -8.72 14.32
CA ASN A 433 12.55 -8.38 15.73
C ASN A 433 12.71 -6.87 15.90
N GLU A 434 11.74 -6.23 16.53
CA GLU A 434 11.69 -4.79 16.78
C GLU A 434 11.35 -4.54 18.24
N ASN A 435 12.25 -3.87 18.95
CA ASN A 435 12.19 -3.72 20.41
C ASN A 435 11.93 -2.29 20.90
N ASN A 436 12.01 -1.30 20.01
CA ASN A 436 11.97 0.13 20.32
C ASN A 436 10.65 0.82 19.98
N THR A 437 9.65 0.06 19.53
CA THR A 437 8.28 0.53 19.27
C THR A 437 7.37 0.28 20.47
N LYS A 438 6.19 0.92 20.50
CA LYS A 438 5.16 0.69 21.54
C LYS A 438 4.72 -0.77 21.55
N GLU A 439 4.51 -1.32 20.35
CA GLU A 439 4.21 -2.72 20.15
C GLU A 439 5.48 -3.45 19.71
N LYS A 440 6.17 -4.01 20.69
CA LYS A 440 7.34 -4.83 20.37
C LYS A 440 6.94 -5.99 19.47
N ILE A 441 7.56 -6.13 18.31
CA ILE A 441 7.26 -7.14 17.31
C ILE A 441 8.40 -8.16 17.25
N SER A 442 8.08 -9.46 17.26
CA SER A 442 9.07 -10.51 16.97
C SER A 442 8.37 -11.72 16.38
N TYR A 443 8.64 -12.01 15.12
CA TYR A 443 8.06 -13.18 14.46
C TYR A 443 9.02 -13.81 13.46
N LEU A 444 8.76 -15.09 13.18
CA LEU A 444 9.34 -15.86 12.09
C LEU A 444 8.22 -16.28 11.15
N LYS A 445 8.33 -15.91 9.88
CA LYS A 445 7.42 -16.30 8.80
C LYS A 445 8.15 -17.20 7.82
N ASN A 446 7.48 -18.25 7.35
CA ASN A 446 7.92 -19.05 6.23
C ASN A 446 6.82 -19.06 5.16
N THR A 447 7.22 -18.96 3.90
CA THR A 447 6.35 -19.18 2.76
C THR A 447 7.10 -20.09 1.80
N THR A 448 6.51 -21.23 1.48
CA THR A 448 7.10 -22.24 0.58
C THR A 448 6.10 -22.55 -0.52
N GLN A 449 6.55 -22.45 -1.75
CA GLN A 449 5.79 -22.83 -2.95
C GLN A 449 6.53 -23.92 -3.72
N TYR A 450 5.80 -24.92 -4.16
CA TYR A 450 6.28 -25.95 -5.06
C TYR A 450 5.35 -26.08 -6.26
N ASN A 451 5.87 -25.88 -7.46
CA ASN A 451 5.13 -26.06 -8.70
C ASN A 451 5.45 -27.47 -9.22
N PHE A 452 4.47 -28.38 -9.23
CA PHE A 452 4.64 -29.71 -9.79
C PHE A 452 4.84 -29.65 -11.29
N ASP A 453 4.07 -28.74 -11.93
CA ASP A 453 4.10 -28.42 -13.36
C ASP A 453 3.53 -27.00 -13.56
N ASP A 454 3.29 -26.59 -14.81
CA ASP A 454 2.78 -25.27 -15.17
C ASP A 454 1.33 -25.02 -14.68
N THR A 455 0.63 -26.08 -14.29
CA THR A 455 -0.78 -26.01 -13.90
C THR A 455 -1.02 -26.32 -12.41
N ASN A 456 -0.11 -27.05 -11.76
CA ASN A 456 -0.28 -27.55 -10.41
C ASN A 456 0.74 -26.95 -9.45
N SER A 457 0.29 -26.36 -8.37
CA SER A 457 1.16 -25.81 -7.33
C SER A 457 0.67 -26.10 -5.91
N LEU A 458 1.61 -26.15 -4.99
CA LEU A 458 1.41 -26.29 -3.56
C LEU A 458 2.00 -25.06 -2.88
N LEU A 459 1.23 -24.42 -2.02
CA LEU A 459 1.69 -23.33 -1.16
C LEU A 459 1.55 -23.75 0.30
N PHE A 460 2.60 -23.50 1.06
CA PHE A 460 2.58 -23.58 2.51
C PHE A 460 3.05 -22.23 3.08
N ALA A 461 2.30 -21.65 4.02
CA ALA A 461 2.69 -20.46 4.73
C ALA A 461 2.43 -20.62 6.23
N THR A 462 3.35 -20.13 7.04
CA THR A 462 3.21 -20.13 8.50
C THR A 462 3.88 -18.91 9.10
N ARG A 463 3.34 -18.43 10.22
CA ARG A 463 3.92 -17.35 11.01
C ARG A 463 3.90 -17.71 12.49
N ARG A 464 5.04 -17.64 13.13
CA ARG A 464 5.21 -17.86 14.57
C ARG A 464 5.60 -16.57 15.27
N ASN A 465 4.81 -16.15 16.22
CA ASN A 465 5.14 -15.06 17.12
C ASN A 465 6.15 -15.57 18.17
N LYS A 466 7.35 -14.96 18.17
CA LYS A 466 8.44 -15.38 19.05
C LYS A 466 8.29 -14.90 20.48
N LYS A 467 7.43 -13.90 20.73
CA LYS A 467 7.18 -13.37 22.09
C LYS A 467 6.19 -14.21 22.87
N THR A 468 5.11 -14.58 22.20
CA THR A 468 4.05 -15.41 22.79
C THR A 468 4.33 -16.90 22.62
N ASP A 469 5.36 -17.23 21.82
CA ASP A 469 5.72 -18.58 21.38
C ASP A 469 4.58 -19.34 20.71
N LEU A 470 3.64 -18.59 20.12
CA LEU A 470 2.48 -19.13 19.42
C LEU A 470 2.67 -19.07 17.91
N THR A 471 2.20 -20.11 17.23
CA THR A 471 2.02 -20.07 15.79
C THR A 471 0.69 -19.41 15.50
N GLU A 472 0.73 -18.23 14.83
CA GLU A 472 -0.44 -17.40 14.57
C GLU A 472 -1.32 -18.03 13.49
N TYR A 473 -0.70 -18.67 12.48
CA TYR A 473 -1.44 -19.40 11.46
C TYR A 473 -0.59 -20.45 10.76
N TYR A 474 -1.30 -21.43 10.20
CA TYR A 474 -0.84 -22.34 9.15
C TYR A 474 -1.79 -22.23 7.97
N ASN A 475 -1.24 -21.97 6.81
CA ASN A 475 -1.98 -21.98 5.56
C ASN A 475 -1.36 -23.04 4.64
N PHE A 476 -2.18 -23.91 4.11
CA PHE A 476 -1.79 -24.93 3.15
C PHE A 476 -2.77 -24.88 1.98
N MET A 477 -2.28 -24.60 0.78
CA MET A 477 -3.12 -24.49 -0.41
C MET A 477 -2.53 -25.34 -1.55
N TYR A 478 -3.36 -26.19 -2.10
CA TYR A 478 -3.13 -26.78 -3.41
C TYR A 478 -3.94 -26.03 -4.46
N GLN A 479 -3.29 -25.62 -5.53
CA GLN A 479 -3.90 -24.91 -6.63
C GLN A 479 -3.67 -25.65 -7.96
N TYR A 480 -4.75 -25.85 -8.70
CA TYR A 480 -4.75 -26.17 -10.11
C TYR A 480 -5.16 -24.93 -10.91
N LYS A 481 -4.36 -24.53 -11.89
CA LYS A 481 -4.64 -23.38 -12.74
C LYS A 481 -4.16 -23.65 -14.16
N ASN A 482 -5.10 -23.58 -15.11
CA ASN A 482 -4.77 -23.51 -16.54
C ASN A 482 -5.37 -22.25 -17.16
N ASP A 483 -5.32 -22.09 -18.48
CA ASP A 483 -5.83 -20.91 -19.20
C ASP A 483 -7.33 -20.66 -18.97
N CYS A 484 -8.05 -21.68 -18.53
CA CYS A 484 -9.51 -21.70 -18.49
C CYS A 484 -10.11 -21.88 -17.09
N LEU A 485 -9.36 -22.50 -16.17
CA LEU A 485 -9.87 -22.90 -14.85
C LEU A 485 -8.80 -22.67 -13.79
N ALA A 486 -9.20 -22.02 -12.70
CA ALA A 486 -8.45 -22.02 -11.45
C ALA A 486 -9.29 -22.68 -10.35
N ALA A 487 -8.76 -23.73 -9.74
CA ALA A 487 -9.37 -24.41 -8.61
C ALA A 487 -8.35 -24.54 -7.49
N SER A 488 -8.74 -24.32 -6.25
CA SER A 488 -7.87 -24.48 -5.08
C SER A 488 -8.58 -25.19 -3.94
N ILE A 489 -7.78 -25.95 -3.19
CA ILE A 489 -8.16 -26.50 -1.90
C ILE A 489 -7.26 -25.84 -0.87
N GLU A 490 -7.85 -25.16 0.09
CA GLU A 490 -7.15 -24.41 1.11
C GLU A 490 -7.54 -24.91 2.50
N TYR A 491 -6.52 -25.13 3.33
CA TYR A 491 -6.66 -25.42 4.74
C TYR A 491 -6.00 -24.32 5.54
N ASN A 492 -6.79 -23.56 6.29
CA ASN A 492 -6.33 -22.52 7.20
C ASN A 492 -6.59 -22.96 8.64
N LYS A 493 -5.60 -22.76 9.49
CA LYS A 493 -5.70 -22.92 10.94
C LYS A 493 -5.04 -21.72 11.58
N ASP A 494 -5.86 -20.92 12.28
CA ASP A 494 -5.46 -19.81 13.15
C ASP A 494 -5.25 -20.28 14.57
#